data_8381a99c56fb805e9eada2020e38eeea
#
_entry.id   8381a99c56fb805e9eada2020e38eeea
#
_cell.length_a   1.000
_cell.length_b   1.000
_cell.length_c   1.000
_cell.angle_alpha   90.00
_cell.angle_beta   90.00
_cell.angle_gamma   90.00
#
_symmetry.space_group_name_H-M   'P 1'
#
loop_
_entity.id
_entity.type
_entity.pdbx_description
1 polymer ?
#
loop_
_entity_poly.entity_id
_entity_poly.type
_entity_poly.pdbx_seq_one_letter_code
_entity_poly.pdbx_strand_id
1 'polypeptide(L)'
;LDTLAHRTRKAGKVLVERLAIYPAYARAMSFWVDKELHQPLLRKLDGEGLPRIDDWCPGALVDLPEQDVALVTRPNLLRNGNLSRVLAKAQRGAAADEDEIVTLLRARDTEFSAVCRAADELRDEVNGSFVSYVITRNINYTNICSYHCRFCAFSKGKTTDALRGRPYNLSLAEIAMRVREAAARGATEVCMQGGIHPDFSGAHYIEICRAAKAAVPGMHVHAFSPLEIQQGAHTLRLPLQEFLSALKEAGLGTVPGTAAEILDDEVRATLCPDKLSTAEWLNVMRTAHGVGLRSTATIMFGHMERYEHWARHLMRVRELQMETGGFTEFVPLPFVPMEAPIYLKGEARRGPTFREAILMHAVGRLALHPHVTNIQASWVKMGRAGVQVCLQAGVNDLGGTLMDESISRSAGASHGQEMNPAEMEATIIAAGRIPRQRTTTYNDIARRSRSPCRRRECASRRTFADARHG
;
A
#
# COMPACT_ATOMS: atom_id res chain seq x y z
N LEU A 1 23.71 6.14 -29.39
CA LEU A 1 23.00 7.08 -28.47
C LEU A 1 24.00 7.92 -27.68
N ASP A 2 25.00 7.32 -27.03
CA ASP A 2 25.96 8.04 -26.18
C ASP A 2 26.75 9.14 -26.93
N THR A 3 27.16 8.86 -28.16
CA THR A 3 27.83 9.85 -29.02
C THR A 3 26.92 11.02 -29.40
N LEU A 4 25.62 10.73 -29.62
CA LEU A 4 24.62 11.75 -29.94
C LEU A 4 24.31 12.60 -28.70
N ALA A 5 24.14 11.97 -27.54
CA ALA A 5 23.91 12.63 -26.26
C ALA A 5 25.09 13.55 -25.89
N HIS A 6 26.34 13.11 -26.13
CA HIS A 6 27.54 13.92 -25.91
C HIS A 6 27.58 15.14 -26.84
N ARG A 7 27.31 14.95 -28.13
CA ARG A 7 27.27 16.06 -29.13
C ARG A 7 26.17 17.08 -28.81
N THR A 8 24.99 16.58 -28.39
CA THR A 8 23.84 17.42 -28.04
C THR A 8 24.15 18.30 -26.82
N ARG A 9 24.75 17.71 -25.76
CA ARG A 9 25.19 18.43 -24.56
C ARG A 9 26.27 19.49 -24.89
N LYS A 10 27.26 19.14 -25.73
CA LYS A 10 28.30 20.07 -26.17
C LYS A 10 27.75 21.26 -26.97
N ALA A 11 26.60 21.07 -27.62
CA ALA A 11 25.89 22.12 -28.35
C ALA A 11 24.89 22.92 -27.46
N GLY A 12 24.91 22.73 -26.13
CA GLY A 12 23.99 23.39 -25.20
C GLY A 12 22.53 22.94 -25.35
N LYS A 13 22.31 21.77 -25.95
CA LYS A 13 20.95 21.19 -26.21
C LYS A 13 20.74 19.97 -25.34
N VAL A 14 19.50 19.67 -25.04
CA VAL A 14 19.07 18.45 -24.34
C VAL A 14 18.58 17.43 -25.37
N LEU A 15 19.12 16.22 -25.31
CA LEU A 15 18.61 15.11 -26.09
C LEU A 15 17.35 14.58 -25.40
N VAL A 16 16.20 14.72 -26.06
CA VAL A 16 14.93 14.17 -25.59
C VAL A 16 14.60 12.94 -26.41
N GLU A 17 14.53 11.79 -25.75
CA GLU A 17 14.03 10.57 -26.35
C GLU A 17 12.49 10.62 -26.40
N ARG A 18 11.92 10.49 -27.57
CA ARG A 18 10.46 10.42 -27.77
C ARG A 18 10.05 9.02 -28.13
N LEU A 19 9.02 8.55 -27.47
CA LEU A 19 8.33 7.34 -27.87
C LEU A 19 7.49 7.62 -29.12
N ALA A 20 7.86 7.01 -30.24
CA ALA A 20 7.22 7.23 -31.54
C ALA A 20 6.14 6.16 -31.81
N ILE A 21 5.23 5.94 -30.86
CA ILE A 21 4.11 5.00 -31.00
C ILE A 21 2.81 5.67 -30.54
N TYR A 22 1.71 5.38 -31.26
CA TYR A 22 0.40 5.83 -30.81
C TYR A 22 -0.05 5.08 -29.55
N PRO A 23 -0.66 5.77 -28.57
CA PRO A 23 -1.15 5.14 -27.34
C PRO A 23 -2.11 3.95 -27.60
N ALA A 24 -2.92 4.01 -28.66
CA ALA A 24 -3.80 2.91 -29.03
C ALA A 24 -3.01 1.63 -29.40
N TYR A 25 -1.87 1.77 -30.08
CA TYR A 25 -1.00 0.63 -30.43
C TYR A 25 -0.23 0.13 -29.18
N ALA A 26 0.21 1.05 -28.35
CA ALA A 26 0.86 0.70 -27.08
C ALA A 26 -0.08 -0.09 -26.14
N ARG A 27 -1.37 0.22 -26.13
CA ARG A 27 -2.38 -0.52 -25.37
C ARG A 27 -2.76 -1.88 -25.94
N ALA A 28 -2.52 -2.10 -27.24
CA ALA A 28 -2.79 -3.35 -27.95
C ALA A 28 -1.50 -3.91 -28.59
N MET A 29 -0.41 -3.91 -27.82
CA MET A 29 0.94 -4.28 -28.29
C MET A 29 1.00 -5.66 -28.91
N SER A 30 0.30 -6.64 -28.35
CA SER A 30 0.28 -8.02 -28.88
C SER A 30 -0.24 -8.10 -30.32
N PHE A 31 -1.02 -7.12 -30.75
CA PHE A 31 -1.60 -7.05 -32.08
C PHE A 31 -0.79 -6.16 -33.05
N TRP A 32 -0.19 -5.07 -32.56
CA TRP A 32 0.39 -4.02 -33.39
C TRP A 32 1.92 -3.93 -33.35
N VAL A 33 2.57 -4.60 -32.41
CA VAL A 33 3.99 -4.39 -32.14
C VAL A 33 4.71 -5.73 -32.07
N ASP A 34 5.89 -5.81 -32.68
CA ASP A 34 6.74 -7.00 -32.60
C ASP A 34 7.11 -7.30 -31.15
N LYS A 35 7.08 -8.57 -30.79
CA LYS A 35 7.28 -9.05 -29.41
C LYS A 35 8.60 -8.57 -28.78
N GLU A 36 9.64 -8.42 -29.58
CA GLU A 36 10.95 -7.94 -29.15
C GLU A 36 10.92 -6.48 -28.65
N LEU A 37 9.95 -5.69 -29.13
CA LEU A 37 9.75 -4.30 -28.73
C LEU A 37 8.83 -4.14 -27.51
N HIS A 38 8.14 -5.18 -27.07
CA HIS A 38 7.19 -5.07 -25.95
C HIS A 38 7.89 -4.59 -24.67
N GLN A 39 8.98 -5.23 -24.26
CA GLN A 39 9.69 -4.88 -23.04
C GLN A 39 10.27 -3.47 -23.07
N PRO A 40 11.01 -3.02 -24.11
CA PRO A 40 11.47 -1.63 -24.20
C PRO A 40 10.35 -0.61 -24.13
N LEU A 41 9.21 -0.88 -24.78
CA LEU A 41 8.05 0.01 -24.79
C LEU A 41 7.38 0.08 -23.41
N LEU A 42 7.05 -1.08 -22.80
CA LEU A 42 6.40 -1.16 -21.50
C LEU A 42 7.18 -0.41 -20.41
N ARG A 43 8.50 -0.41 -20.48
CA ARG A 43 9.35 0.33 -19.53
C ARG A 43 9.22 1.86 -19.65
N LYS A 44 8.74 2.35 -20.78
CA LYS A 44 8.66 3.78 -21.13
C LYS A 44 7.24 4.32 -21.20
N LEU A 45 6.24 3.52 -20.82
CA LEU A 45 4.83 3.87 -20.90
C LEU A 45 4.20 4.06 -19.51
N ASP A 46 3.23 4.95 -19.45
CA ASP A 46 2.25 5.02 -18.37
C ASP A 46 1.03 4.10 -18.65
N GLY A 47 0.02 4.12 -17.79
CA GLY A 47 -1.20 3.29 -17.89
C GLY A 47 -2.10 3.63 -19.09
N GLU A 48 -1.94 4.80 -19.69
CA GLU A 48 -2.63 5.23 -20.91
C GLU A 48 -1.87 4.89 -22.19
N GLY A 49 -0.66 4.34 -22.07
CA GLY A 49 0.22 4.12 -23.22
C GLY A 49 0.92 5.40 -23.70
N LEU A 50 0.97 6.43 -22.88
CA LEU A 50 1.73 7.65 -23.13
C LEU A 50 3.16 7.52 -22.55
N PRO A 51 4.13 8.26 -23.12
CA PRO A 51 5.50 8.23 -22.63
C PRO A 51 5.60 8.65 -21.15
N ARG A 52 6.33 7.88 -20.35
CA ARG A 52 6.77 8.32 -19.03
C ARG A 52 7.72 9.50 -19.15
N ILE A 53 7.57 10.45 -18.24
CA ILE A 53 8.45 11.61 -18.13
C ILE A 53 9.38 11.53 -16.91
N ASP A 54 9.20 10.50 -16.06
CA ASP A 54 9.97 10.28 -14.85
C ASP A 54 10.74 8.95 -14.90
N ASP A 55 11.80 8.87 -14.13
CA ASP A 55 12.57 7.65 -13.85
C ASP A 55 12.21 7.02 -12.50
N TRP A 56 11.22 7.57 -11.80
CA TRP A 56 10.78 7.06 -10.52
C TRP A 56 10.25 5.61 -10.63
N CYS A 57 10.52 4.82 -9.61
CA CYS A 57 10.10 3.43 -9.54
C CYS A 57 9.74 3.09 -8.09
N PRO A 58 8.55 2.50 -7.85
CA PRO A 58 8.16 2.12 -6.50
C PRO A 58 9.19 1.22 -5.83
N GLY A 59 9.54 1.55 -4.59
CA GLY A 59 10.52 0.81 -3.79
C GLY A 59 11.98 1.08 -4.10
N ALA A 60 12.31 1.78 -5.19
CA ALA A 60 13.70 2.10 -5.53
C ALA A 60 14.17 3.41 -4.86
N LEU A 61 15.48 3.46 -4.55
CA LEU A 61 16.14 4.67 -4.05
C LEU A 61 16.47 5.58 -5.24
N VAL A 62 15.47 6.29 -5.72
CA VAL A 62 15.58 7.27 -6.82
C VAL A 62 14.94 8.58 -6.39
N ASP A 63 15.45 9.68 -6.93
CA ASP A 63 14.92 11.01 -6.67
C ASP A 63 13.48 11.14 -7.15
N LEU A 64 12.68 11.93 -6.43
CA LEU A 64 11.32 12.23 -6.85
C LEU A 64 11.34 13.19 -8.04
N PRO A 65 10.38 13.09 -8.98
CA PRO A 65 10.25 14.01 -10.10
C PRO A 65 9.88 15.42 -9.59
N GLU A 66 10.84 16.35 -9.62
CA GLU A 66 10.67 17.71 -9.08
C GLU A 66 9.43 18.43 -9.64
N GLN A 67 9.17 18.24 -10.94
CA GLN A 67 8.02 18.85 -11.59
C GLN A 67 6.70 18.36 -11.00
N ASP A 68 6.53 17.06 -10.81
CA ASP A 68 5.30 16.47 -10.24
C ASP A 68 5.15 16.87 -8.75
N VAL A 69 6.25 16.85 -7.98
CA VAL A 69 6.24 17.30 -6.58
C VAL A 69 5.80 18.75 -6.47
N ALA A 70 6.34 19.64 -7.32
CA ALA A 70 5.96 21.05 -7.35
C ALA A 70 4.48 21.26 -7.73
N LEU A 71 3.94 20.40 -8.59
CA LEU A 71 2.54 20.49 -9.02
C LEU A 71 1.56 20.15 -7.90
N VAL A 72 1.88 19.21 -6.98
CA VAL A 72 0.97 18.81 -5.89
C VAL A 72 0.59 20.00 -5.00
N THR A 73 1.52 20.91 -4.74
CA THR A 73 1.32 22.05 -3.84
C THR A 73 0.92 23.35 -4.54
N ARG A 74 0.80 23.34 -5.88
CA ARG A 74 0.43 24.55 -6.65
C ARG A 74 -1.01 24.99 -6.38
N PRO A 75 -1.27 26.30 -6.40
CA PRO A 75 -2.64 26.81 -6.36
C PRO A 75 -3.50 26.24 -7.49
N ASN A 76 -4.77 25.97 -7.20
CA ASN A 76 -5.71 25.51 -8.21
C ASN A 76 -6.01 26.66 -9.19
N LEU A 77 -5.71 26.47 -10.46
CA LEU A 77 -5.96 27.40 -11.55
C LEU A 77 -6.99 26.85 -12.56
N LEU A 78 -7.75 25.80 -12.17
CA LEU A 78 -8.77 25.23 -13.05
C LEU A 78 -9.83 26.26 -13.39
N ARG A 79 -10.07 26.39 -14.69
CA ARG A 79 -11.27 27.07 -15.21
C ARG A 79 -12.45 26.08 -15.23
N ASN A 80 -13.66 26.58 -15.28
CA ASN A 80 -14.87 25.77 -15.42
C ASN A 80 -14.74 24.76 -16.56
N GLY A 81 -14.98 23.47 -16.27
CA GLY A 81 -14.85 22.37 -17.21
C GLY A 81 -15.37 21.05 -16.65
N ASN A 82 -15.21 19.98 -17.40
CA ASN A 82 -15.67 18.65 -17.01
C ASN A 82 -15.02 18.21 -15.69
N LEU A 83 -13.71 18.36 -15.55
CA LEU A 83 -12.98 17.99 -14.35
C LEU A 83 -13.47 18.73 -13.11
N SER A 84 -13.71 20.07 -13.21
CA SER A 84 -14.22 20.85 -12.08
C SER A 84 -15.59 20.37 -11.62
N ARG A 85 -16.46 19.93 -12.53
CA ARG A 85 -17.76 19.36 -12.22
C ARG A 85 -17.61 18.01 -11.48
N VAL A 86 -16.71 17.15 -11.94
CA VAL A 86 -16.44 15.84 -11.32
C VAL A 86 -15.86 16.03 -9.92
N LEU A 87 -14.90 16.93 -9.74
CA LEU A 87 -14.34 17.26 -8.42
C LEU A 87 -15.41 17.75 -7.45
N ALA A 88 -16.23 18.72 -7.87
CA ALA A 88 -17.32 19.23 -7.04
C ALA A 88 -18.38 18.18 -6.71
N LYS A 89 -18.63 17.22 -7.61
CA LYS A 89 -19.50 16.06 -7.36
C LYS A 89 -18.91 15.16 -6.27
N ALA A 90 -17.63 14.78 -6.40
CA ALA A 90 -16.93 13.91 -5.47
C ALA A 90 -16.80 14.52 -4.07
N GLN A 91 -16.46 15.81 -3.96
CA GLN A 91 -16.38 16.53 -2.68
C GLN A 91 -17.72 16.57 -1.92
N ARG A 92 -18.85 16.56 -2.62
CA ARG A 92 -20.19 16.47 -1.99
C ARG A 92 -20.61 15.05 -1.63
N GLY A 93 -19.73 14.05 -1.79
CA GLY A 93 -20.02 12.65 -1.50
C GLY A 93 -20.91 11.95 -2.55
N ALA A 94 -21.14 12.58 -3.71
CA ALA A 94 -21.90 11.95 -4.78
C ALA A 94 -20.98 10.98 -5.56
N ALA A 95 -21.45 9.76 -5.76
CA ALA A 95 -20.68 8.68 -6.37
C ALA A 95 -20.25 9.03 -7.81
N ALA A 96 -18.93 9.06 -8.05
CA ALA A 96 -18.38 9.15 -9.39
C ALA A 96 -18.57 7.80 -10.12
N ASP A 97 -18.91 7.87 -11.41
CA ASP A 97 -18.96 6.69 -12.30
C ASP A 97 -17.57 6.34 -12.87
N GLU A 98 -17.49 5.28 -13.71
CA GLU A 98 -16.24 4.81 -14.29
C GLU A 98 -15.53 5.89 -15.09
N ASP A 99 -16.24 6.58 -16.00
CA ASP A 99 -15.69 7.61 -16.87
C ASP A 99 -15.22 8.84 -16.08
N GLU A 100 -15.93 9.21 -15.04
CA GLU A 100 -15.55 10.30 -14.13
C GLU A 100 -14.28 9.94 -13.34
N ILE A 101 -14.16 8.72 -12.83
CA ILE A 101 -12.95 8.25 -12.14
C ILE A 101 -11.77 8.21 -13.12
N VAL A 102 -11.96 7.70 -14.33
CA VAL A 102 -10.93 7.69 -15.37
C VAL A 102 -10.51 9.12 -15.75
N THR A 103 -11.45 10.06 -15.79
CA THR A 103 -11.16 11.49 -16.02
C THR A 103 -10.23 12.04 -14.94
N LEU A 104 -10.47 11.72 -13.65
CA LEU A 104 -9.59 12.10 -12.54
C LEU A 104 -8.20 11.47 -12.67
N LEU A 105 -8.10 10.20 -13.04
CA LEU A 105 -6.84 9.48 -13.21
C LEU A 105 -6.01 9.99 -14.41
N ARG A 106 -6.66 10.57 -15.41
CA ARG A 106 -6.03 11.18 -16.60
C ARG A 106 -5.46 12.57 -16.36
N ALA A 107 -5.76 13.19 -15.23
CA ALA A 107 -5.36 14.55 -14.90
C ALA A 107 -3.84 14.76 -15.00
N ARG A 108 -3.42 15.85 -15.66
CA ARG A 108 -2.03 16.25 -15.89
C ARG A 108 -1.88 17.75 -15.62
N ASP A 109 -0.66 18.19 -15.38
CA ASP A 109 -0.32 19.59 -15.18
C ASP A 109 -1.25 20.28 -14.15
N THR A 110 -1.96 21.32 -14.54
CA THR A 110 -2.90 22.06 -13.68
C THR A 110 -4.09 21.21 -13.22
N GLU A 111 -4.52 20.24 -14.01
CA GLU A 111 -5.58 19.30 -13.62
C GLU A 111 -5.10 18.34 -12.54
N PHE A 112 -3.86 17.85 -12.63
CA PHE A 112 -3.24 17.04 -11.57
C PHE A 112 -3.17 17.80 -10.24
N SER A 113 -2.71 19.06 -10.28
CA SER A 113 -2.72 19.94 -9.10
C SER A 113 -4.11 20.06 -8.47
N ALA A 114 -5.13 20.22 -9.32
CA ALA A 114 -6.51 20.39 -8.86
C ALA A 114 -7.07 19.12 -8.21
N VAL A 115 -6.79 17.94 -8.74
CA VAL A 115 -7.20 16.64 -8.16
C VAL A 115 -6.53 16.44 -6.80
N CYS A 116 -5.21 16.66 -6.71
CA CYS A 116 -4.47 16.54 -5.45
C CYS A 116 -5.03 17.48 -4.38
N ARG A 117 -5.26 18.74 -4.75
CA ARG A 117 -5.79 19.73 -3.83
C ARG A 117 -7.20 19.41 -3.35
N ALA A 118 -8.11 19.05 -4.26
CA ALA A 118 -9.47 18.66 -3.89
C ALA A 118 -9.50 17.46 -2.93
N ALA A 119 -8.59 16.49 -3.13
CA ALA A 119 -8.44 15.35 -2.25
C ALA A 119 -7.87 15.75 -0.87
N ASP A 120 -6.91 16.69 -0.81
CA ASP A 120 -6.36 17.16 0.47
C ASP A 120 -7.33 18.05 1.25
N GLU A 121 -8.10 18.90 0.57
CA GLU A 121 -9.19 19.69 1.17
C GLU A 121 -10.23 18.74 1.78
N LEU A 122 -10.64 17.70 1.06
CA LEU A 122 -11.57 16.69 1.56
C LEU A 122 -10.99 15.89 2.74
N ARG A 123 -9.71 15.53 2.69
CA ARG A 123 -9.02 14.91 3.83
C ARG A 123 -9.05 15.83 5.05
N ASP A 124 -8.81 17.14 4.87
CA ASP A 124 -8.82 18.09 5.98
C ASP A 124 -10.21 18.23 6.60
N GLU A 125 -11.24 18.23 5.79
CA GLU A 125 -12.64 18.24 6.26
C GLU A 125 -12.98 16.96 7.06
N VAL A 126 -12.55 15.78 6.58
CA VAL A 126 -12.93 14.47 7.17
C VAL A 126 -12.05 14.08 8.35
N ASN A 127 -10.74 14.31 8.27
CA ASN A 127 -9.74 13.81 9.22
C ASN A 127 -8.99 14.92 9.97
N GLY A 128 -9.14 16.18 9.58
CA GLY A 128 -8.34 17.29 10.10
C GLY A 128 -6.86 17.12 9.78
N SER A 129 -6.00 17.75 10.57
CA SER A 129 -4.54 17.69 10.37
C SER A 129 -3.87 16.41 10.90
N PHE A 130 -4.64 15.46 11.43
CA PHE A 130 -4.10 14.23 11.98
C PHE A 130 -3.70 13.22 10.89
N VAL A 131 -2.53 12.60 11.08
CA VAL A 131 -2.07 11.46 10.28
C VAL A 131 -1.80 10.30 11.23
N SER A 132 -2.45 9.18 10.97
CA SER A 132 -2.39 8.00 11.81
C SER A 132 -1.30 7.02 11.38
N TYR A 133 -0.83 6.22 12.35
CA TYR A 133 0.05 5.08 12.15
C TYR A 133 -0.17 4.03 13.25
N VAL A 134 0.22 2.79 12.99
CA VAL A 134 0.13 1.69 13.97
C VAL A 134 1.52 1.10 14.22
N ILE A 135 1.83 0.75 15.46
CA ILE A 135 3.04 -0.02 15.78
C ILE A 135 2.72 -1.49 15.54
N THR A 136 3.27 -2.05 14.47
CA THR A 136 3.01 -3.43 14.03
C THR A 136 4.28 -4.15 13.63
N ARG A 137 4.23 -5.47 13.71
CA ARG A 137 5.25 -6.37 13.15
C ARG A 137 4.66 -7.25 12.08
N ASN A 138 5.35 -7.36 10.93
CA ASN A 138 5.04 -8.37 9.94
C ASN A 138 5.60 -9.73 10.36
N ILE A 139 4.76 -10.76 10.31
CA ILE A 139 5.16 -12.15 10.51
C ILE A 139 4.72 -12.94 9.28
N ASN A 140 5.61 -13.03 8.28
CA ASN A 140 5.39 -13.89 7.14
C ASN A 140 5.77 -15.31 7.56
N TYR A 141 4.79 -16.14 7.92
CA TYR A 141 5.03 -17.42 8.55
C TYR A 141 5.53 -18.52 7.59
N THR A 142 5.32 -18.36 6.27
CA THR A 142 5.93 -19.20 5.24
C THR A 142 6.03 -18.47 3.92
N ASN A 143 7.08 -18.74 3.14
CA ASN A 143 7.19 -18.30 1.75
C ASN A 143 6.95 -19.45 0.75
N ILE A 144 6.65 -20.65 1.22
CA ILE A 144 6.28 -21.80 0.38
C ILE A 144 4.84 -21.56 -0.10
N CYS A 145 4.64 -21.60 -1.42
CA CYS A 145 3.34 -21.34 -2.02
C CYS A 145 3.10 -22.27 -3.22
N SER A 146 1.92 -22.85 -3.29
CA SER A 146 1.48 -23.67 -4.42
C SER A 146 0.93 -22.87 -5.60
N TYR A 147 0.65 -21.57 -5.40
CA TYR A 147 0.17 -20.67 -6.43
C TYR A 147 1.29 -20.00 -7.23
N HIS A 148 1.02 -19.71 -8.50
CA HIS A 148 2.02 -19.20 -9.44
C HIS A 148 1.70 -17.77 -9.90
N CYS A 149 1.47 -16.86 -8.95
CA CYS A 149 1.21 -15.46 -9.25
C CYS A 149 2.39 -14.84 -10.01
N ARG A 150 2.13 -14.31 -11.19
CA ARG A 150 3.18 -13.80 -12.11
C ARG A 150 3.90 -12.55 -11.59
N PHE A 151 3.34 -11.85 -10.61
CA PHE A 151 3.95 -10.69 -9.96
C PHE A 151 4.73 -11.02 -8.69
N CYS A 152 4.54 -12.22 -8.09
CA CYS A 152 5.02 -12.52 -6.76
C CYS A 152 6.49 -12.94 -6.76
N ALA A 153 7.35 -12.12 -6.17
CA ALA A 153 8.77 -12.44 -5.95
C ALA A 153 9.01 -13.10 -4.57
N PHE A 154 8.04 -13.09 -3.68
CA PHE A 154 8.14 -13.66 -2.34
C PHE A 154 7.97 -15.18 -2.32
N SER A 155 7.07 -15.69 -3.17
CA SER A 155 6.75 -17.11 -3.26
C SER A 155 7.95 -17.96 -3.69
N LYS A 156 8.15 -19.09 -2.99
CA LYS A 156 9.13 -20.13 -3.33
C LYS A 156 8.41 -21.43 -3.64
N GLY A 157 8.75 -22.04 -4.78
CA GLY A 157 8.37 -23.41 -5.04
C GLY A 157 9.19 -24.38 -4.20
N LYS A 158 8.78 -25.65 -4.14
CA LYS A 158 9.52 -26.72 -3.41
C LYS A 158 10.97 -26.92 -3.91
N THR A 159 11.34 -26.41 -5.07
CA THR A 159 12.56 -26.79 -5.79
C THR A 159 13.47 -25.65 -6.28
N THR A 160 13.15 -24.38 -6.06
CA THR A 160 13.96 -23.25 -6.57
C THR A 160 14.89 -22.68 -5.51
N ASP A 161 16.04 -23.32 -5.36
CA ASP A 161 17.08 -22.95 -4.38
C ASP A 161 17.91 -21.69 -4.76
N ALA A 162 17.83 -21.19 -5.99
CA ALA A 162 18.98 -20.48 -6.51
C ALA A 162 18.95 -18.94 -6.43
N LEU A 163 17.82 -18.23 -6.49
CA LEU A 163 17.85 -16.79 -6.76
C LEU A 163 17.20 -15.86 -5.74
N ARG A 164 16.36 -16.33 -4.81
CA ARG A 164 15.50 -15.43 -4.00
C ARG A 164 15.37 -15.79 -2.51
N GLY A 165 16.36 -16.44 -1.95
CA GLY A 165 16.35 -16.94 -0.57
C GLY A 165 15.75 -18.34 -0.42
N ARG A 166 15.98 -18.98 0.73
CA ARG A 166 15.57 -20.37 0.99
C ARG A 166 14.07 -20.45 1.31
N PRO A 167 13.39 -21.54 0.92
CA PRO A 167 12.07 -21.87 1.45
C PRO A 167 12.12 -21.98 2.97
N TYR A 168 11.10 -21.45 3.65
CA TYR A 168 10.96 -21.58 5.10
C TYR A 168 9.49 -21.73 5.51
N ASN A 169 9.31 -22.32 6.67
CA ASN A 169 8.03 -22.43 7.36
C ASN A 169 8.30 -22.26 8.86
N LEU A 170 7.72 -21.23 9.48
CA LEU A 170 7.89 -20.95 10.90
C LEU A 170 7.05 -21.92 11.73
N SER A 171 7.65 -22.45 12.80
CA SER A 171 6.91 -23.20 13.80
C SER A 171 6.00 -22.26 14.63
N LEU A 172 4.96 -22.80 15.25
CA LEU A 172 4.09 -22.04 16.16
C LEU A 172 4.89 -21.42 17.31
N ALA A 173 5.95 -22.07 17.77
CA ALA A 173 6.83 -21.54 18.81
C ALA A 173 7.60 -20.29 18.34
N GLU A 174 8.09 -20.28 17.09
CA GLU A 174 8.75 -19.12 16.48
C GLU A 174 7.77 -17.97 16.26
N ILE A 175 6.53 -18.27 15.80
CA ILE A 175 5.47 -17.26 15.67
C ILE A 175 5.19 -16.63 17.04
N ALA A 176 4.97 -17.44 18.08
CA ALA A 176 4.74 -16.98 19.44
C ALA A 176 5.90 -16.14 20.00
N MET A 177 7.15 -16.52 19.71
CA MET A 177 8.34 -15.74 20.06
C MET A 177 8.33 -14.36 19.39
N ARG A 178 8.08 -14.30 18.08
CA ARG A 178 8.03 -13.03 17.32
C ARG A 178 6.89 -12.11 17.79
N VAL A 179 5.76 -12.67 18.21
CA VAL A 179 4.65 -11.91 18.80
C VAL A 179 5.07 -11.29 20.14
N ARG A 180 5.78 -12.03 21.02
CA ARG A 180 6.30 -11.49 22.27
C ARG A 180 7.35 -10.39 22.05
N GLU A 181 8.27 -10.59 21.10
CA GLU A 181 9.26 -9.58 20.73
C GLU A 181 8.58 -8.30 20.20
N ALA A 182 7.55 -8.43 19.38
CA ALA A 182 6.76 -7.30 18.89
C ALA A 182 6.12 -6.52 20.05
N ALA A 183 5.48 -7.22 20.99
CA ALA A 183 4.87 -6.62 22.19
C ALA A 183 5.91 -5.89 23.05
N ALA A 184 7.10 -6.49 23.26
CA ALA A 184 8.21 -5.88 24.00
C ALA A 184 8.69 -4.56 23.36
N ARG A 185 8.52 -4.40 22.02
CA ARG A 185 8.82 -3.19 21.27
C ARG A 185 7.64 -2.23 21.14
N GLY A 186 6.54 -2.51 21.84
CA GLY A 186 5.35 -1.64 21.88
C GLY A 186 4.36 -1.88 20.77
N ALA A 187 4.48 -2.95 19.98
CA ALA A 187 3.49 -3.30 18.98
C ALA A 187 2.14 -3.62 19.61
N THR A 188 1.08 -3.09 19.00
CA THR A 188 -0.31 -3.39 19.35
C THR A 188 -0.94 -4.39 18.40
N GLU A 189 -0.26 -4.65 17.29
CA GLU A 189 -0.71 -5.49 16.19
C GLU A 189 0.45 -6.36 15.67
N VAL A 190 0.11 -7.56 15.22
CA VAL A 190 0.92 -8.34 14.29
C VAL A 190 0.16 -8.53 12.98
N CYS A 191 0.83 -8.25 11.85
CA CYS A 191 0.30 -8.53 10.52
C CYS A 191 0.87 -9.85 10.02
N MET A 192 0.01 -10.86 9.83
CA MET A 192 0.45 -12.21 9.50
C MET A 192 -0.11 -12.65 8.15
N GLN A 193 0.78 -12.95 7.21
CA GLN A 193 0.47 -13.47 5.88
C GLN A 193 1.55 -14.46 5.45
N GLY A 194 1.19 -15.42 4.62
CA GLY A 194 2.12 -16.41 4.10
C GLY A 194 1.80 -16.85 2.68
N GLY A 195 2.65 -17.70 2.13
CA GLY A 195 2.32 -18.47 0.95
C GLY A 195 1.23 -19.51 1.26
N ILE A 196 0.53 -19.96 0.25
CA ILE A 196 -0.41 -21.10 0.38
C ILE A 196 0.41 -22.38 0.38
N HIS A 197 0.79 -22.80 1.58
CA HIS A 197 1.57 -24.01 1.76
C HIS A 197 0.72 -25.26 1.40
N PRO A 198 1.23 -26.18 0.58
CA PRO A 198 0.43 -27.34 0.13
C PRO A 198 -0.05 -28.26 1.25
N ASP A 199 0.70 -28.29 2.37
CA ASP A 199 0.40 -29.18 3.50
C ASP A 199 -0.44 -28.45 4.59
N PHE A 200 -0.82 -27.15 4.39
CA PHE A 200 -1.64 -26.42 5.35
C PHE A 200 -3.13 -26.70 5.12
N SER A 201 -3.80 -27.04 6.19
CA SER A 201 -5.27 -27.02 6.26
C SER A 201 -5.76 -25.80 7.04
N GLY A 202 -7.06 -25.56 7.02
CA GLY A 202 -7.68 -24.49 7.83
C GLY A 202 -7.36 -24.59 9.32
N ALA A 203 -7.11 -25.80 9.85
CA ALA A 203 -6.71 -26.00 11.24
C ALA A 203 -5.40 -25.27 11.56
N HIS A 204 -4.46 -25.23 10.62
CA HIS A 204 -3.18 -24.55 10.81
C HIS A 204 -3.35 -23.03 11.02
N TYR A 205 -4.24 -22.38 10.27
CA TYR A 205 -4.55 -20.96 10.46
C TYR A 205 -5.20 -20.67 11.81
N ILE A 206 -6.07 -21.57 12.29
CA ILE A 206 -6.66 -21.49 13.64
C ILE A 206 -5.56 -21.59 14.71
N GLU A 207 -4.62 -22.52 14.55
CA GLU A 207 -3.49 -22.71 15.49
C GLU A 207 -2.55 -21.50 15.51
N ILE A 208 -2.29 -20.87 14.38
CA ILE A 208 -1.50 -19.60 14.30
C ILE A 208 -2.17 -18.51 15.14
N CYS A 209 -3.48 -18.31 14.99
CA CYS A 209 -4.22 -17.34 15.81
C CYS A 209 -4.12 -17.67 17.30
N ARG A 210 -4.37 -18.93 17.70
CA ARG A 210 -4.28 -19.37 19.08
C ARG A 210 -2.88 -19.18 19.66
N ALA A 211 -1.83 -19.52 18.91
CA ALA A 211 -0.44 -19.33 19.33
C ALA A 211 -0.11 -17.85 19.56
N ALA A 212 -0.56 -16.96 18.68
CA ALA A 212 -0.37 -15.52 18.81
C ALA A 212 -1.09 -14.98 20.06
N LYS A 213 -2.34 -15.37 20.27
CA LYS A 213 -3.15 -14.94 21.44
C LYS A 213 -2.64 -15.54 22.76
N ALA A 214 -2.16 -16.78 22.74
CA ALA A 214 -1.54 -17.39 23.92
C ALA A 214 -0.22 -16.72 24.30
N ALA A 215 0.55 -16.27 23.31
CA ALA A 215 1.80 -15.54 23.53
C ALA A 215 1.58 -14.14 24.14
N VAL A 216 0.59 -13.38 23.63
CA VAL A 216 0.22 -12.03 24.09
C VAL A 216 -1.29 -11.85 23.93
N PRO A 217 -2.11 -12.05 24.96
CA PRO A 217 -3.58 -12.00 24.86
C PRO A 217 -4.13 -10.68 24.31
N GLY A 218 -3.49 -9.56 24.60
CA GLY A 218 -3.88 -8.21 24.12
C GLY A 218 -3.45 -7.89 22.68
N MET A 219 -2.63 -8.73 22.04
CA MET A 219 -2.14 -8.48 20.67
C MET A 219 -3.29 -8.58 19.68
N HIS A 220 -3.44 -7.56 18.83
CA HIS A 220 -4.36 -7.61 17.69
C HIS A 220 -3.75 -8.47 16.59
N VAL A 221 -4.51 -9.43 16.09
CA VAL A 221 -4.11 -10.31 14.99
C VAL A 221 -4.78 -9.82 13.70
N HIS A 222 -4.01 -9.17 12.84
CA HIS A 222 -4.39 -8.77 11.49
C HIS A 222 -3.84 -9.82 10.51
N ALA A 223 -4.67 -10.76 10.08
CA ALA A 223 -4.15 -11.94 9.42
C ALA A 223 -5.07 -12.50 8.37
N PHE A 224 -4.41 -13.24 7.51
CA PHE A 224 -4.88 -14.08 6.42
C PHE A 224 -5.60 -13.32 5.31
N SER A 225 -4.99 -13.35 4.14
CA SER A 225 -5.64 -12.87 2.92
C SER A 225 -6.93 -13.65 2.64
N PRO A 226 -7.86 -13.10 1.86
CA PRO A 226 -9.03 -13.84 1.37
C PRO A 226 -8.69 -15.17 0.70
N LEU A 227 -7.54 -15.26 0.05
CA LEU A 227 -7.07 -16.52 -0.55
C LEU A 227 -6.75 -17.58 0.50
N GLU A 228 -6.04 -17.21 1.58
CA GLU A 228 -5.73 -18.10 2.70
C GLU A 228 -7.02 -18.55 3.41
N ILE A 229 -7.97 -17.64 3.58
CA ILE A 229 -9.27 -17.93 4.20
C ILE A 229 -10.09 -18.90 3.34
N GLN A 230 -10.20 -18.65 2.04
CA GLN A 230 -10.92 -19.53 1.11
C GLN A 230 -10.29 -20.93 1.08
N GLN A 231 -8.96 -20.99 1.01
CA GLN A 231 -8.24 -22.27 1.02
C GLN A 231 -8.41 -23.02 2.36
N GLY A 232 -8.37 -22.29 3.48
CA GLY A 232 -8.59 -22.87 4.80
C GLY A 232 -9.99 -23.47 4.96
N ALA A 233 -11.03 -22.76 4.53
CA ALA A 233 -12.40 -23.25 4.52
C ALA A 233 -12.54 -24.51 3.64
N HIS A 234 -11.95 -24.46 2.43
CA HIS A 234 -11.99 -25.57 1.48
C HIS A 234 -11.34 -26.84 2.05
N THR A 235 -10.17 -26.75 2.66
CA THR A 235 -9.42 -27.89 3.19
C THR A 235 -10.11 -28.55 4.39
N LEU A 236 -10.86 -27.77 5.17
CA LEU A 236 -11.70 -28.31 6.27
C LEU A 236 -13.08 -28.72 5.80
N ARG A 237 -13.45 -28.47 4.55
CA ARG A 237 -14.80 -28.68 4.00
C ARG A 237 -15.88 -27.96 4.83
N LEU A 238 -15.56 -26.77 5.33
CA LEU A 238 -16.49 -25.94 6.08
C LEU A 238 -17.08 -24.86 5.19
N PRO A 239 -18.32 -24.44 5.44
CA PRO A 239 -18.83 -23.18 4.91
C PRO A 239 -17.95 -22.03 5.32
N LEU A 240 -17.76 -21.05 4.43
CA LEU A 240 -16.87 -19.90 4.64
C LEU A 240 -17.20 -19.14 5.94
N GLN A 241 -18.49 -18.96 6.24
CA GLN A 241 -18.96 -18.30 7.45
C GLN A 241 -18.54 -19.04 8.73
N GLU A 242 -18.63 -20.36 8.74
CA GLU A 242 -18.24 -21.19 9.89
C GLU A 242 -16.73 -21.13 10.12
N PHE A 243 -15.95 -21.19 9.04
CA PHE A 243 -14.50 -21.08 9.15
C PHE A 243 -14.05 -19.70 9.65
N LEU A 244 -14.65 -18.61 9.14
CA LEU A 244 -14.38 -17.25 9.62
C LEU A 244 -14.79 -17.07 11.08
N SER A 245 -15.90 -17.67 11.52
CA SER A 245 -16.30 -17.68 12.93
C SER A 245 -15.28 -18.41 13.80
N ALA A 246 -14.80 -19.58 13.37
CA ALA A 246 -13.77 -20.34 14.07
C ALA A 246 -12.43 -19.57 14.16
N LEU A 247 -12.03 -18.85 13.12
CA LEU A 247 -10.86 -17.97 13.14
C LEU A 247 -11.05 -16.81 14.12
N LYS A 248 -12.22 -16.19 14.15
CA LYS A 248 -12.57 -15.12 15.10
C LYS A 248 -12.52 -15.60 16.54
N GLU A 249 -13.08 -16.77 16.84
CA GLU A 249 -13.00 -17.42 18.16
C GLU A 249 -11.57 -17.77 18.56
N ALA A 250 -10.72 -18.14 17.59
CA ALA A 250 -9.30 -18.37 17.80
C ALA A 250 -8.49 -17.08 18.04
N GLY A 251 -9.10 -15.90 17.84
CA GLY A 251 -8.50 -14.59 18.12
C GLY A 251 -8.12 -13.78 16.90
N LEU A 252 -8.57 -14.14 15.70
CA LEU A 252 -8.46 -13.27 14.53
C LEU A 252 -9.18 -11.95 14.79
N GLY A 253 -8.50 -10.82 14.60
CA GLY A 253 -9.06 -9.49 14.85
C GLY A 253 -9.59 -8.80 13.61
N THR A 254 -8.80 -8.77 12.54
CA THR A 254 -9.13 -8.14 11.25
C THR A 254 -8.49 -8.89 10.08
N VAL A 255 -9.03 -8.69 8.88
CA VAL A 255 -8.60 -9.36 7.64
C VAL A 255 -7.91 -8.35 6.72
N PRO A 256 -6.68 -8.59 6.26
CA PRO A 256 -6.02 -7.74 5.26
C PRO A 256 -6.70 -7.87 3.88
N GLY A 257 -6.80 -6.75 3.17
CA GLY A 257 -7.36 -6.68 1.82
C GLY A 257 -6.48 -7.26 0.70
N THR A 258 -5.40 -7.93 1.06
CA THR A 258 -4.46 -8.52 0.10
C THR A 258 -5.12 -9.59 -0.76
N ALA A 259 -4.42 -10.08 -1.78
CA ALA A 259 -4.96 -10.94 -2.84
C ALA A 259 -6.05 -10.30 -3.72
N ALA A 260 -6.44 -9.04 -3.46
CA ALA A 260 -7.27 -8.26 -4.37
C ALA A 260 -6.55 -7.97 -5.69
N GLU A 261 -5.29 -7.63 -5.61
CA GLU A 261 -4.48 -7.08 -6.72
C GLU A 261 -5.28 -6.02 -7.49
N ILE A 262 -5.87 -6.39 -8.62
CA ILE A 262 -6.94 -5.64 -9.29
C ILE A 262 -8.21 -6.50 -9.24
N LEU A 263 -9.31 -5.95 -8.74
CA LEU A 263 -10.62 -6.61 -8.75
C LEU A 263 -11.26 -6.47 -10.15
N ASP A 264 -10.62 -7.08 -11.14
CA ASP A 264 -11.05 -7.16 -12.52
C ASP A 264 -10.54 -8.44 -13.16
N ASP A 265 -11.44 -9.30 -13.63
CA ASP A 265 -11.10 -10.66 -14.04
C ASP A 265 -10.33 -10.69 -15.38
N GLU A 266 -10.41 -9.63 -16.21
CA GLU A 266 -9.55 -9.48 -17.40
C GLU A 266 -8.07 -9.40 -16.99
N VAL A 267 -7.77 -8.63 -15.95
CA VAL A 267 -6.40 -8.47 -15.41
C VAL A 267 -5.99 -9.73 -14.65
N ARG A 268 -6.89 -10.27 -13.82
CA ARG A 268 -6.62 -11.43 -12.97
C ARG A 268 -6.29 -12.68 -13.79
N ALA A 269 -6.98 -12.90 -14.90
CA ALA A 269 -6.72 -14.02 -15.82
C ALA A 269 -5.27 -14.07 -16.34
N THR A 270 -4.60 -12.90 -16.42
CA THR A 270 -3.18 -12.84 -16.81
C THR A 270 -2.25 -12.80 -15.60
N LEU A 271 -2.60 -12.03 -14.57
CA LEU A 271 -1.71 -11.73 -13.45
C LEU A 271 -1.63 -12.89 -12.44
N CYS A 272 -2.76 -13.53 -12.17
CA CYS A 272 -2.90 -14.57 -11.14
C CYS A 272 -4.08 -15.49 -11.44
N PRO A 273 -4.03 -16.27 -12.56
CA PRO A 273 -5.16 -17.03 -13.09
C PRO A 273 -5.68 -18.14 -12.16
N ASP A 274 -4.83 -18.62 -11.26
CA ASP A 274 -5.11 -19.68 -10.28
C ASP A 274 -5.62 -19.15 -8.93
N LYS A 275 -5.71 -17.81 -8.75
CA LYS A 275 -6.26 -17.19 -7.52
C LYS A 275 -7.77 -16.99 -7.61
N LEU A 276 -8.33 -16.53 -6.49
CA LEU A 276 -9.73 -16.12 -6.41
C LEU A 276 -10.14 -15.20 -7.57
N SER A 277 -11.31 -15.41 -8.14
CA SER A 277 -11.98 -14.44 -8.99
C SER A 277 -12.36 -13.17 -8.22
N THR A 278 -12.72 -12.11 -8.92
CA THR A 278 -13.25 -10.89 -8.31
C THR A 278 -14.46 -11.18 -7.42
N ALA A 279 -15.39 -12.00 -7.91
CA ALA A 279 -16.59 -12.34 -7.16
C ALA A 279 -16.30 -13.15 -5.88
N GLU A 280 -15.36 -14.10 -5.94
CA GLU A 280 -14.96 -14.90 -4.77
C GLU A 280 -14.26 -14.02 -3.73
N TRP A 281 -13.37 -13.12 -4.14
CA TRP A 281 -12.72 -12.17 -3.21
C TRP A 281 -13.75 -11.29 -2.49
N LEU A 282 -14.69 -10.72 -3.22
CA LEU A 282 -15.79 -9.91 -2.67
C LEU A 282 -16.67 -10.73 -1.71
N ASN A 283 -16.93 -12.00 -2.04
CA ASN A 283 -17.70 -12.90 -1.18
C ASN A 283 -16.98 -13.20 0.13
N VAL A 284 -15.67 -13.45 0.11
CA VAL A 284 -14.90 -13.65 1.35
C VAL A 284 -14.97 -12.41 2.24
N MET A 285 -14.79 -11.22 1.68
CA MET A 285 -14.86 -9.97 2.45
C MET A 285 -16.24 -9.69 2.99
N ARG A 286 -17.28 -9.88 2.17
CA ARG A 286 -18.69 -9.76 2.61
C ARG A 286 -18.99 -10.70 3.78
N THR A 287 -18.55 -11.94 3.68
CA THR A 287 -18.77 -12.94 4.74
C THR A 287 -18.00 -12.59 6.01
N ALA A 288 -16.75 -12.11 5.88
CA ALA A 288 -15.95 -11.65 7.01
C ALA A 288 -16.64 -10.48 7.74
N HIS A 289 -17.14 -9.50 6.98
CA HIS A 289 -17.90 -8.39 7.54
C HIS A 289 -19.18 -8.86 8.23
N GLY A 290 -19.88 -9.84 7.63
CA GLY A 290 -21.11 -10.43 8.18
C GLY A 290 -20.92 -11.15 9.53
N VAL A 291 -19.75 -11.77 9.77
CA VAL A 291 -19.41 -12.34 11.09
C VAL A 291 -18.81 -11.30 12.04
N GLY A 292 -18.75 -10.01 11.63
CA GLY A 292 -18.27 -8.89 12.44
C GLY A 292 -16.74 -8.77 12.50
N LEU A 293 -16.01 -9.32 11.53
CA LEU A 293 -14.61 -9.03 11.29
C LEU A 293 -14.52 -7.81 10.36
N ARG A 294 -13.68 -6.83 10.71
CA ARG A 294 -13.35 -5.73 9.80
C ARG A 294 -12.16 -6.10 8.93
N SER A 295 -11.97 -5.34 7.85
CA SER A 295 -10.86 -5.58 6.93
C SER A 295 -10.32 -4.29 6.33
N THR A 296 -9.15 -4.37 5.70
CA THR A 296 -8.67 -3.32 4.81
C THR A 296 -9.12 -3.58 3.37
N ALA A 297 -9.11 -2.56 2.53
CA ALA A 297 -9.23 -2.70 1.08
C ALA A 297 -7.90 -2.30 0.43
N THR A 298 -7.38 -3.10 -0.49
CA THR A 298 -6.09 -2.84 -1.17
C THR A 298 -6.23 -2.88 -2.67
N ILE A 299 -5.39 -2.12 -3.37
CA ILE A 299 -5.14 -2.26 -4.80
C ILE A 299 -3.63 -2.38 -5.05
N MET A 300 -3.19 -3.35 -5.86
CA MET A 300 -1.83 -3.36 -6.39
C MET A 300 -1.86 -2.95 -7.86
N PHE A 301 -1.24 -1.82 -8.19
CA PHE A 301 -1.42 -1.15 -9.47
C PHE A 301 -0.10 -0.70 -10.10
N GLY A 302 -0.12 -0.48 -11.43
CA GLY A 302 1.02 0.00 -12.21
C GLY A 302 1.78 -1.11 -12.93
N HIS A 303 1.19 -2.30 -13.15
CA HIS A 303 1.84 -3.42 -13.85
C HIS A 303 1.42 -3.55 -15.32
N MET A 304 0.20 -4.03 -15.65
CA MET A 304 -0.27 -4.24 -17.03
C MET A 304 -1.65 -3.67 -17.31
N GLU A 305 -2.34 -3.24 -16.29
CA GLU A 305 -3.70 -2.74 -16.31
C GLU A 305 -3.78 -1.30 -16.84
N ARG A 306 -5.01 -0.86 -17.11
CA ARG A 306 -5.39 0.49 -17.57
C ARG A 306 -6.20 1.21 -16.48
N TYR A 307 -6.46 2.50 -16.67
CA TYR A 307 -7.21 3.31 -15.72
C TYR A 307 -8.67 2.87 -15.57
N GLU A 308 -9.27 2.28 -16.58
CA GLU A 308 -10.61 1.69 -16.52
C GLU A 308 -10.67 0.53 -15.50
N HIS A 309 -9.60 -0.30 -15.44
CA HIS A 309 -9.51 -1.37 -14.42
C HIS A 309 -9.38 -0.80 -13.00
N TRP A 310 -8.64 0.30 -12.82
CA TRP A 310 -8.53 1.00 -11.55
C TRP A 310 -9.88 1.60 -11.12
N ALA A 311 -10.60 2.22 -12.05
CA ALA A 311 -11.91 2.78 -11.78
C ALA A 311 -12.89 1.71 -11.33
N ARG A 312 -12.98 0.58 -12.07
CA ARG A 312 -13.84 -0.54 -11.69
C ARG A 312 -13.48 -1.16 -10.35
N HIS A 313 -12.18 -1.25 -10.03
CA HIS A 313 -11.72 -1.69 -8.71
C HIS A 313 -12.24 -0.77 -7.59
N LEU A 314 -12.05 0.55 -7.73
CA LEU A 314 -12.54 1.53 -6.75
C LEU A 314 -14.07 1.47 -6.57
N MET A 315 -14.81 1.32 -7.66
CA MET A 315 -16.27 1.16 -7.61
C MET A 315 -16.69 -0.08 -6.85
N ARG A 316 -16.07 -1.25 -7.08
CA ARG A 316 -16.35 -2.50 -6.37
C ARG A 316 -16.05 -2.42 -4.88
N VAL A 317 -14.93 -1.77 -4.51
CA VAL A 317 -14.61 -1.49 -3.10
C VAL A 317 -15.68 -0.58 -2.46
N ARG A 318 -16.07 0.49 -3.15
CA ARG A 318 -17.12 1.41 -2.68
C ARG A 318 -18.46 0.70 -2.50
N GLU A 319 -18.88 -0.09 -3.48
CA GLU A 319 -20.14 -0.84 -3.45
C GLU A 319 -20.19 -1.82 -2.26
N LEU A 320 -19.13 -2.60 -2.05
CA LEU A 320 -19.05 -3.50 -0.90
C LEU A 320 -19.01 -2.73 0.43
N GLN A 321 -18.33 -1.57 0.48
CA GLN A 321 -18.34 -0.73 1.66
C GLN A 321 -19.72 -0.15 1.96
N MET A 322 -20.47 0.26 0.95
CA MET A 322 -21.84 0.73 1.10
C MET A 322 -22.78 -0.38 1.61
N GLU A 323 -22.55 -1.61 1.18
CA GLU A 323 -23.30 -2.79 1.61
C GLU A 323 -23.00 -3.18 3.05
N THR A 324 -21.72 -3.17 3.47
CA THR A 324 -21.27 -3.84 4.69
C THR A 324 -20.70 -2.92 5.76
N GLY A 325 -20.14 -1.76 5.37
CA GLY A 325 -19.43 -0.86 6.27
C GLY A 325 -18.14 -1.45 6.89
N GLY A 326 -17.65 -2.58 6.36
CA GLY A 326 -16.61 -3.37 7.02
C GLY A 326 -15.18 -2.94 6.75
N PHE A 327 -14.90 -2.18 5.69
CA PHE A 327 -13.54 -1.68 5.40
C PHE A 327 -13.16 -0.54 6.36
N THR A 328 -11.96 -0.62 6.94
CA THR A 328 -11.39 0.40 7.82
C THR A 328 -10.62 1.46 7.07
N GLU A 329 -10.00 1.08 5.95
CA GLU A 329 -9.12 1.92 5.15
C GLU A 329 -8.96 1.39 3.72
N PHE A 330 -8.51 2.26 2.83
CA PHE A 330 -8.06 1.90 1.49
C PHE A 330 -6.55 2.09 1.36
N VAL A 331 -5.85 1.08 0.86
CA VAL A 331 -4.39 1.00 0.79
C VAL A 331 -3.93 0.82 -0.66
N PRO A 332 -3.57 1.89 -1.37
CA PRO A 332 -2.90 1.80 -2.65
C PRO A 332 -1.48 1.24 -2.50
N LEU A 333 -1.18 0.20 -3.26
CA LEU A 333 0.10 -0.48 -3.27
C LEU A 333 0.73 -0.39 -4.68
N PRO A 334 1.58 0.61 -4.96
CA PRO A 334 2.30 0.68 -6.22
C PRO A 334 3.11 -0.60 -6.47
N PHE A 335 3.01 -1.15 -7.67
CA PHE A 335 3.71 -2.37 -8.07
C PHE A 335 5.23 -2.17 -8.05
N VAL A 336 5.93 -2.99 -7.26
CA VAL A 336 7.40 -3.03 -7.18
C VAL A 336 7.91 -4.03 -8.22
N PRO A 337 8.58 -3.59 -9.30
CA PRO A 337 8.83 -4.44 -10.46
C PRO A 337 10.11 -5.27 -10.39
N MET A 338 11.16 -4.81 -9.67
CA MET A 338 12.55 -5.20 -9.87
C MET A 338 12.78 -6.72 -9.92
N GLU A 339 12.12 -7.46 -9.03
CA GLU A 339 12.25 -8.93 -8.93
C GLU A 339 10.94 -9.66 -9.32
N ALA A 340 9.94 -8.94 -9.82
CA ALA A 340 8.66 -9.53 -10.20
C ALA A 340 8.78 -10.33 -11.51
N PRO A 341 8.37 -11.62 -11.54
CA PRO A 341 8.52 -12.47 -12.73
C PRO A 341 7.91 -11.90 -14.01
N ILE A 342 6.73 -11.28 -13.93
CA ILE A 342 6.06 -10.66 -15.07
C ILE A 342 6.87 -9.49 -15.66
N TYR A 343 7.53 -8.69 -14.81
CA TYR A 343 8.39 -7.60 -15.28
C TYR A 343 9.70 -8.13 -15.87
N LEU A 344 10.30 -9.12 -15.24
CA LEU A 344 11.54 -9.75 -15.74
C LEU A 344 11.34 -10.43 -17.10
N LYS A 345 10.12 -10.93 -17.36
CA LYS A 345 9.72 -11.49 -18.66
C LYS A 345 9.35 -10.41 -19.72
N GLY A 346 9.34 -9.13 -19.33
CA GLY A 346 9.01 -8.03 -20.25
C GLY A 346 7.51 -7.89 -20.54
N GLU A 347 6.65 -8.35 -19.63
CA GLU A 347 5.20 -8.37 -19.82
C GLU A 347 4.46 -7.40 -18.87
N ALA A 348 5.23 -6.57 -18.14
CA ALA A 348 4.69 -5.54 -17.26
C ALA A 348 5.46 -4.22 -17.40
N ARG A 349 4.78 -3.13 -17.03
CA ARG A 349 5.39 -1.81 -16.88
C ARG A 349 6.37 -1.78 -15.70
N ARG A 350 7.22 -0.76 -15.64
CA ARG A 350 8.17 -0.50 -14.55
C ARG A 350 7.49 0.02 -13.26
N GLY A 351 6.28 -0.38 -12.98
CA GLY A 351 5.42 0.23 -11.96
C GLY A 351 4.69 1.47 -12.50
N PRO A 352 3.82 2.09 -11.70
CA PRO A 352 3.19 3.36 -12.08
C PRO A 352 4.24 4.48 -12.21
N THR A 353 3.93 5.56 -12.90
CA THR A 353 4.66 6.83 -12.79
C THR A 353 4.42 7.43 -11.42
N PHE A 354 5.28 8.38 -10.99
CA PHE A 354 5.06 9.07 -9.72
C PHE A 354 3.71 9.79 -9.69
N ARG A 355 3.37 10.48 -10.78
CA ARG A 355 2.05 11.12 -10.96
C ARG A 355 0.89 10.12 -10.79
N GLU A 356 0.94 8.96 -11.43
CA GLU A 356 -0.07 7.91 -11.28
C GLU A 356 -0.16 7.41 -9.84
N ALA A 357 0.98 7.27 -9.16
CA ALA A 357 1.01 6.86 -7.76
C ALA A 357 0.31 7.89 -6.86
N ILE A 358 0.59 9.18 -7.02
CA ILE A 358 -0.09 10.25 -6.27
C ILE A 358 -1.59 10.30 -6.64
N LEU A 359 -1.93 10.22 -7.93
CA LEU A 359 -3.33 10.23 -8.37
C LEU A 359 -4.13 9.07 -7.79
N MET A 360 -3.58 7.86 -7.69
CA MET A 360 -4.31 6.74 -7.10
C MET A 360 -4.72 7.02 -5.65
N HIS A 361 -3.87 7.67 -4.86
CA HIS A 361 -4.22 8.07 -3.49
C HIS A 361 -5.27 9.18 -3.48
N ALA A 362 -5.08 10.22 -4.28
CA ALA A 362 -6.00 11.35 -4.37
C ALA A 362 -7.38 10.94 -4.91
N VAL A 363 -7.41 10.16 -5.99
CA VAL A 363 -8.67 9.65 -6.58
C VAL A 363 -9.33 8.62 -5.66
N GLY A 364 -8.55 7.80 -4.96
CA GLY A 364 -9.07 6.91 -3.91
C GLY A 364 -9.82 7.69 -2.83
N ARG A 365 -9.27 8.83 -2.36
CA ARG A 365 -9.98 9.74 -1.43
C ARG A 365 -11.30 10.23 -2.00
N LEU A 366 -11.29 10.73 -3.23
CA LEU A 366 -12.45 11.34 -3.88
C LEU A 366 -13.53 10.30 -4.26
N ALA A 367 -13.12 9.15 -4.81
CA ALA A 367 -14.03 8.12 -5.30
C ALA A 367 -14.69 7.29 -4.20
N LEU A 368 -14.02 7.15 -3.04
CA LEU A 368 -14.49 6.35 -1.92
C LEU A 368 -15.20 7.17 -0.85
N HIS A 369 -15.15 8.51 -0.94
CA HIS A 369 -15.91 9.40 -0.04
C HIS A 369 -17.43 9.27 -0.29
N PRO A 370 -18.27 9.27 0.78
CA PRO A 370 -17.94 9.40 2.21
C PRO A 370 -17.72 8.05 2.93
N HIS A 371 -17.71 6.94 2.20
CA HIS A 371 -17.81 5.59 2.76
C HIS A 371 -16.50 5.06 3.36
N VAL A 372 -15.35 5.43 2.80
CA VAL A 372 -14.02 5.08 3.33
C VAL A 372 -13.29 6.36 3.71
N THR A 373 -13.07 6.55 5.02
CA THR A 373 -12.51 7.79 5.57
C THR A 373 -10.99 7.79 5.68
N ASN A 374 -10.34 6.61 5.59
CA ASN A 374 -8.90 6.50 5.75
C ASN A 374 -8.24 6.03 4.46
N ILE A 375 -7.29 6.81 3.97
CA ILE A 375 -6.45 6.49 2.82
C ILE A 375 -5.02 6.38 3.31
N GLN A 376 -4.43 5.20 3.12
CA GLN A 376 -3.08 4.89 3.57
C GLN A 376 -2.07 5.02 2.43
N ALA A 377 -0.87 5.53 2.72
CA ALA A 377 0.28 5.44 1.81
C ALA A 377 1.34 4.47 2.37
N SER A 378 1.84 3.59 1.50
CA SER A 378 2.89 2.62 1.87
C SER A 378 4.28 3.25 1.77
N TRP A 379 4.91 3.53 2.90
CA TRP A 379 6.27 4.09 2.95
C TRP A 379 7.33 3.16 2.35
N VAL A 380 7.12 1.84 2.41
CA VAL A 380 8.03 0.86 1.80
C VAL A 380 8.12 1.01 0.29
N LYS A 381 7.03 1.45 -0.34
CA LYS A 381 6.93 1.60 -1.79
C LYS A 381 7.20 3.03 -2.26
N MET A 382 6.74 4.02 -1.50
CA MET A 382 6.84 5.44 -1.85
C MET A 382 8.13 6.09 -1.34
N GLY A 383 8.79 5.50 -0.33
CA GLY A 383 9.86 6.15 0.42
C GLY A 383 9.36 7.28 1.31
N ARG A 384 10.23 7.82 2.20
CA ARG A 384 9.86 8.91 3.12
C ARG A 384 9.41 10.18 2.38
N ALA A 385 10.18 10.61 1.40
CA ALA A 385 9.83 11.79 0.61
C ALA A 385 8.53 11.60 -0.17
N GLY A 386 8.32 10.41 -0.77
CA GLY A 386 7.10 10.11 -1.51
C GLY A 386 5.85 10.10 -0.64
N VAL A 387 5.89 9.55 0.59
CA VAL A 387 4.72 9.61 1.48
C VAL A 387 4.43 11.03 1.96
N GLN A 388 5.44 11.90 2.12
CA GLN A 388 5.20 13.32 2.43
C GLN A 388 4.42 14.02 1.32
N VAL A 389 4.68 13.68 0.06
CA VAL A 389 3.88 14.18 -1.08
C VAL A 389 2.46 13.59 -1.05
N CYS A 390 2.31 12.30 -0.74
CA CYS A 390 0.98 11.67 -0.58
C CYS A 390 0.15 12.37 0.51
N LEU A 391 0.78 12.82 1.62
CA LEU A 391 0.12 13.56 2.69
C LEU A 391 -0.38 14.95 2.27
N GLN A 392 0.05 15.46 1.12
CA GLN A 392 -0.46 16.69 0.50
C GLN A 392 -1.49 16.40 -0.61
N ALA A 393 -1.86 15.13 -0.80
CA ALA A 393 -2.75 14.66 -1.85
C ALA A 393 -3.86 13.73 -1.31
N GLY A 394 -4.35 13.99 -0.08
CA GLY A 394 -5.52 13.32 0.47
C GLY A 394 -5.26 12.10 1.37
N VAL A 395 -4.00 11.74 1.63
CA VAL A 395 -3.61 10.66 2.55
C VAL A 395 -3.65 11.13 4.01
N ASN A 396 -4.15 10.28 4.91
CA ASN A 396 -4.20 10.52 6.36
C ASN A 396 -3.67 9.36 7.21
N ASP A 397 -3.04 8.36 6.60
CA ASP A 397 -2.48 7.19 7.31
C ASP A 397 -1.18 6.73 6.65
N LEU A 398 -0.17 6.39 7.44
CA LEU A 398 1.10 5.83 6.95
C LEU A 398 1.24 4.32 7.22
N GLY A 399 0.17 3.68 7.71
CA GLY A 399 0.17 2.26 8.01
C GLY A 399 1.02 1.89 9.20
N GLY A 400 1.65 0.74 9.11
CA GLY A 400 2.42 0.16 10.19
C GLY A 400 3.92 0.45 10.14
N THR A 401 4.56 0.35 11.32
CA THR A 401 6.03 0.35 11.45
C THR A 401 6.67 -0.86 10.75
N LEU A 402 5.93 -1.92 10.56
CA LEU A 402 6.14 -3.18 9.84
C LEU A 402 7.17 -4.13 10.43
N MET A 403 8.15 -3.74 11.20
CA MET A 403 9.21 -4.60 11.77
C MET A 403 9.34 -5.95 11.04
N ASP A 404 10.37 -6.16 10.20
CA ASP A 404 10.57 -7.34 9.34
C ASP A 404 9.70 -7.40 8.06
N GLU A 405 9.44 -6.27 7.40
CA GLU A 405 8.81 -6.28 6.08
C GLU A 405 9.69 -7.05 5.08
N SER A 406 9.19 -8.17 4.56
CA SER A 406 9.95 -9.06 3.68
C SER A 406 9.32 -9.25 2.28
N ILE A 407 8.03 -8.97 2.10
CA ILE A 407 7.32 -9.19 0.84
C ILE A 407 7.78 -8.17 -0.21
N SER A 408 7.73 -6.87 0.10
CA SER A 408 8.18 -5.81 -0.81
C SER A 408 9.70 -5.86 -1.00
N ARG A 409 10.46 -6.20 0.06
CA ARG A 409 11.91 -6.44 -0.05
C ARG A 409 12.22 -7.56 -1.03
N SER A 410 11.48 -8.66 -1.01
CA SER A 410 11.63 -9.75 -1.98
C SER A 410 11.35 -9.31 -3.42
N ALA A 411 10.53 -8.29 -3.61
CA ALA A 411 10.25 -7.67 -4.92
C ALA A 411 11.31 -6.64 -5.33
N GLY A 412 12.29 -6.35 -4.46
CA GLY A 412 13.39 -5.42 -4.72
C GLY A 412 13.26 -4.05 -4.04
N ALA A 413 12.27 -3.85 -3.16
CA ALA A 413 12.14 -2.59 -2.43
C ALA A 413 13.33 -2.35 -1.48
N SER A 414 13.84 -1.11 -1.47
CA SER A 414 15.09 -0.72 -0.80
C SER A 414 14.89 0.34 0.29
N HIS A 415 13.65 0.74 0.63
CA HIS A 415 13.37 1.73 1.66
C HIS A 415 13.43 1.19 3.10
N GLY A 416 13.91 -0.04 3.29
CA GLY A 416 14.03 -0.69 4.59
C GLY A 416 12.89 -1.64 4.91
N GLN A 417 13.02 -2.29 6.07
CA GLN A 417 12.06 -3.30 6.56
C GLN A 417 11.25 -2.80 7.74
N GLU A 418 11.63 -1.65 8.27
CA GLU A 418 11.00 -1.00 9.42
C GLU A 418 11.17 0.53 9.31
N MET A 419 10.13 1.24 9.69
CA MET A 419 10.17 2.66 10.04
C MET A 419 9.70 2.76 11.49
N ASN A 420 10.62 3.04 12.42
CA ASN A 420 10.27 3.08 13.83
C ASN A 420 9.31 4.24 14.16
N PRO A 421 8.64 4.25 15.36
CA PRO A 421 7.66 5.28 15.69
C PRO A 421 8.19 6.71 15.63
N ALA A 422 9.44 6.94 16.06
CA ALA A 422 10.06 8.27 16.03
C ALA A 422 10.28 8.76 14.58
N GLU A 423 10.67 7.86 13.70
CA GLU A 423 10.82 8.15 12.27
C GLU A 423 9.47 8.40 11.57
N MET A 424 8.41 7.63 11.95
CA MET A 424 7.05 7.87 11.50
C MET A 424 6.58 9.27 11.88
N GLU A 425 6.69 9.60 13.16
CA GLU A 425 6.28 10.92 13.70
C GLU A 425 7.06 12.06 13.05
N ALA A 426 8.38 11.91 12.91
CA ALA A 426 9.22 12.92 12.24
C ALA A 426 8.81 13.11 10.76
N THR A 427 8.47 12.02 10.05
CA THR A 427 8.02 12.09 8.66
C THR A 427 6.68 12.83 8.54
N ILE A 428 5.75 12.57 9.44
CA ILE A 428 4.44 13.24 9.50
C ILE A 428 4.58 14.73 9.84
N ILE A 429 5.40 15.05 10.86
CA ILE A 429 5.65 16.43 11.28
C ILE A 429 6.31 17.24 10.16
N ALA A 430 7.28 16.66 9.45
CA ALA A 430 7.94 17.31 8.33
C ALA A 430 7.00 17.64 7.15
N ALA A 431 5.88 16.91 7.04
CA ALA A 431 4.80 17.23 6.10
C ALA A 431 3.79 18.26 6.64
N GLY A 432 4.04 18.87 7.81
CA GLY A 432 3.14 19.84 8.45
C GLY A 432 1.88 19.21 9.06
N ARG A 433 1.91 17.92 9.40
CA ARG A 433 0.77 17.18 9.96
C ARG A 433 1.02 16.75 11.40
N ILE A 434 -0.04 16.33 12.09
CA ILE A 434 0.00 15.91 13.50
C ILE A 434 -0.03 14.38 13.58
N PRO A 435 1.04 13.72 14.10
CA PRO A 435 1.06 12.28 14.21
C PRO A 435 0.10 11.77 15.28
N ARG A 436 -0.61 10.67 14.99
CA ARG A 436 -1.51 9.97 15.92
C ARG A 436 -1.28 8.46 15.82
N GLN A 437 -0.85 7.85 16.93
CA GLN A 437 -0.84 6.41 17.01
C GLN A 437 -2.28 5.89 17.15
N ARG A 438 -2.66 4.88 16.37
CA ARG A 438 -3.98 4.23 16.37
C ARG A 438 -3.91 2.74 16.67
N THR A 439 -5.05 2.14 16.99
CA THR A 439 -5.25 0.69 16.88
C THR A 439 -5.55 0.31 15.43
N THR A 440 -5.55 -0.99 15.10
CA THR A 440 -5.93 -1.51 13.77
C THR A 440 -7.34 -1.09 13.35
N THR A 441 -8.25 -0.92 14.29
CA THR A 441 -9.64 -0.50 14.04
C THR A 441 -9.88 1.00 14.19
N TYR A 442 -8.82 1.81 14.15
CA TYR A 442 -8.85 3.28 14.22
C TYR A 442 -9.40 3.85 15.54
N ASN A 443 -9.28 3.11 16.63
CA ASN A 443 -9.53 3.66 17.97
C ASN A 443 -8.27 4.36 18.47
N ASP A 444 -8.46 5.43 19.26
CA ASP A 444 -7.38 6.11 19.94
C ASP A 444 -6.73 5.18 20.96
N ILE A 445 -5.40 5.16 20.97
CA ILE A 445 -4.64 4.53 22.04
C ILE A 445 -4.54 5.56 23.16
N ALA A 446 -5.13 5.27 24.33
CA ALA A 446 -4.97 6.11 25.51
C ALA A 446 -3.46 6.33 25.72
N ARG A 447 -3.00 7.58 25.63
CA ARG A 447 -1.59 7.93 25.90
C ARG A 447 -1.27 7.40 27.27
N ARG A 448 -0.44 6.36 27.37
CA ARG A 448 0.24 6.05 28.63
C ARG A 448 0.98 7.33 28.99
N SER A 449 0.56 7.99 30.08
CA SER A 449 1.21 9.18 30.59
C SER A 449 2.69 8.86 30.71
N ARG A 450 3.52 9.48 29.89
CA ARG A 450 4.96 9.48 30.12
C ARG A 450 5.11 10.12 31.49
N SER A 451 5.42 9.34 32.51
CA SER A 451 5.79 9.87 33.82
C SER A 451 6.82 10.95 33.59
N PRO A 452 6.62 12.18 34.09
CA PRO A 452 7.61 13.23 33.92
C PRO A 452 8.88 12.71 34.56
N CYS A 453 9.96 12.65 33.80
CA CYS A 453 11.29 12.34 34.28
C CYS A 453 11.56 13.30 35.41
N ARG A 454 11.60 12.79 36.67
CA ARG A 454 11.95 13.59 37.83
C ARG A 454 13.31 14.21 37.54
N ARG A 455 13.34 15.51 37.29
CA ARG A 455 14.59 16.30 37.35
C ARG A 455 15.13 16.10 38.76
N ARG A 456 16.21 15.34 38.90
CA ARG A 456 16.99 15.34 40.11
C ARG A 456 17.53 16.76 40.27
N GLU A 457 17.00 17.48 41.23
CA GLU A 457 17.58 18.71 41.74
C GLU A 457 19.01 18.41 42.20
N CYS A 458 19.96 18.85 41.41
CA CYS A 458 21.36 18.93 41.83
C CYS A 458 21.51 20.26 42.58
N ALA A 459 21.16 20.24 43.86
CA ALA A 459 21.44 21.35 44.77
C ALA A 459 22.95 21.40 45.00
N SER A 460 23.66 22.23 44.25
CA SER A 460 25.02 22.62 44.58
C SER A 460 24.97 23.68 45.68
N ARG A 461 25.27 23.25 46.88
CA ARG A 461 25.65 24.16 47.99
C ARG A 461 26.88 24.96 47.54
N ARG A 462 26.74 26.26 47.36
CA ARG A 462 27.84 27.22 47.45
C ARG A 462 27.79 27.87 48.82
N THR A 463 28.70 27.46 49.71
CA THR A 463 29.06 28.13 50.94
C THR A 463 29.77 29.43 50.58
N PHE A 464 29.22 30.54 51.02
CA PHE A 464 29.94 31.82 51.10
C PHE A 464 30.90 31.75 52.28
N ALA A 465 32.16 32.00 52.06
CA ALA A 465 33.13 32.36 53.09
C ALA A 465 33.45 33.84 52.94
N ASP A 466 33.06 34.59 53.92
CA ASP A 466 33.52 35.96 54.18
C ASP A 466 35.02 35.99 54.42
N ALA A 467 35.71 36.94 53.80
CA ALA A 467 37.00 37.40 54.29
C ALA A 467 37.11 38.89 54.00
N ARG A 468 37.19 39.62 55.06
CA ARG A 468 37.46 41.07 55.17
C ARG A 468 38.86 41.41 54.67
N HIS A 469 39.00 42.62 54.25
CA HIS A 469 40.02 43.64 54.48
C HIS A 469 40.37 44.42 53.23
N GLY A 470 40.39 45.74 53.39
CA GLY A 470 41.04 46.79 52.59
C GLY A 470 40.10 47.92 52.22
#